data_b6e2ad85098722e4c5ed834daa9cb92b
#
_entry.id   b6e2ad85098722e4c5ed834daa9cb92b
#
_cell.length_a   1.000
_cell.length_b   1.000
_cell.length_c   1.000
_cell.angle_alpha   90.00
_cell.angle_beta   90.00
_cell.angle_gamma   90.00
#
_symmetry.space_group_name_H-M   'P 1'
#
loop_
_entity.id
_entity.type
_entity.pdbx_description
1 polymer ?
#
loop_
_entity_poly.entity_id
_entity_poly.type
_entity_poly.pdbx_seq_one_letter_code
_entity_poly.pdbx_strand_id
1 'polypeptide(L)'
;GDKMAGRHGNKGVVAKIVAEEDMPFLPDGTPIQICLNPLGVPSRMNVGQVLETHLGWACNKLGFKVATPIFDGISEDRIRDYLKEANLPETGKTVLYDGCTGEAFYQKIVVGYMYMLKLNHLVSSKIHARAVGPYSLITQQPLGGKAQYGGQRFGEMEVWALEAYGA
;
A
#
# COMPACT_ATOMS: atom_id res chain seq x y z
N GLY A 1 -4.37 8.80 -0.33
CA GLY A 1 -4.64 9.19 1.07
C GLY A 1 -5.35 8.11 1.88
N ASP A 2 -6.14 7.24 1.25
CA ASP A 2 -6.83 6.15 1.95
C ASP A 2 -5.83 5.09 2.42
N LYS A 3 -6.06 4.55 3.62
CA LYS A 3 -5.17 3.56 4.22
C LYS A 3 -5.54 2.15 3.79
N MET A 4 -4.54 1.41 3.33
CA MET A 4 -4.66 0.01 3.00
C MET A 4 -3.63 -0.82 3.79
N ALA A 5 -3.93 -2.08 4.00
CA ALA A 5 -3.02 -3.01 4.68
C ALA A 5 -3.22 -4.44 4.18
N GLY A 6 -2.18 -5.25 4.28
CA GLY A 6 -2.27 -6.70 4.18
C GLY A 6 -2.48 -7.36 5.54
N ARG A 7 -2.20 -8.66 5.63
CA ARG A 7 -2.34 -9.48 6.86
C ARG A 7 -1.03 -9.66 7.63
N HIS A 8 0.04 -8.95 7.26
CA HIS A 8 1.39 -9.15 7.80
C HIS A 8 1.96 -7.89 8.46
N GLY A 9 1.12 -6.99 8.97
CA GLY A 9 1.54 -5.71 9.51
C GLY A 9 2.04 -4.72 8.47
N ASN A 10 1.86 -5.01 7.21
CA ASN A 10 2.19 -4.17 6.08
C ASN A 10 1.07 -3.16 5.81
N LYS A 11 1.23 -1.98 6.33
CA LYS A 11 0.30 -0.85 6.17
C LYS A 11 0.88 0.21 5.24
N GLY A 12 0.03 0.87 4.52
CA GLY A 12 0.42 1.94 3.63
C GLY A 12 -0.75 2.85 3.27
N VAL A 13 -0.43 3.91 2.59
CA VAL A 13 -1.39 4.91 2.12
C VAL A 13 -1.33 4.95 0.60
N VAL A 14 -2.48 5.06 -0.04
CA VAL A 14 -2.56 5.24 -1.49
C VAL A 14 -1.92 6.58 -1.85
N ALA A 15 -0.77 6.53 -2.53
CA ALA A 15 -0.01 7.71 -2.93
C ALA A 15 -0.48 8.27 -4.27
N LYS A 16 -0.80 7.39 -5.23
CA LYS A 16 -1.20 7.77 -6.58
C LYS A 16 -2.20 6.76 -7.13
N ILE A 17 -3.18 7.25 -7.87
CA ILE A 17 -4.09 6.45 -8.68
C ILE A 17 -3.71 6.70 -10.14
N VAL A 18 -3.47 5.64 -10.87
CA VAL A 18 -3.02 5.66 -12.27
C VAL A 18 -4.08 4.98 -13.12
N ALA A 19 -4.25 5.42 -14.37
CA ALA A 19 -5.12 4.76 -15.32
C ALA A 19 -4.63 3.33 -15.60
N GLU A 20 -5.54 2.43 -15.93
CA GLU A 20 -5.22 1.00 -16.12
C GLU A 20 -4.20 0.79 -17.25
N GLU A 21 -4.32 1.56 -18.33
CA GLU A 21 -3.39 1.53 -19.46
C GLU A 21 -1.98 1.98 -19.13
N ASP A 22 -1.80 2.85 -18.13
CA ASP A 22 -0.49 3.35 -17.68
C ASP A 22 0.16 2.45 -16.61
N MET A 23 -0.57 1.46 -16.10
CA MET A 23 -0.04 0.51 -15.13
C MET A 23 0.91 -0.49 -15.78
N PRO A 24 1.95 -0.94 -15.05
CA PRO A 24 2.80 -2.03 -15.52
C PRO A 24 1.97 -3.28 -15.86
N PHE A 25 2.39 -4.02 -16.86
CA PHE A 25 1.68 -5.22 -17.31
C PHE A 25 2.60 -6.42 -17.51
N LEU A 26 2.02 -7.60 -17.38
CA LEU A 26 2.67 -8.88 -17.65
C LEU A 26 2.86 -9.12 -19.17
N PRO A 27 3.74 -10.06 -19.57
CA PRO A 27 3.91 -10.41 -20.98
C PRO A 27 2.64 -10.89 -21.70
N ASP A 28 1.65 -11.35 -20.93
CA ASP A 28 0.33 -11.76 -21.43
C ASP A 28 -0.66 -10.59 -21.61
N GLY A 29 -0.23 -9.37 -21.27
CA GLY A 29 -1.04 -8.17 -21.34
C GLY A 29 -1.88 -7.88 -20.08
N THR A 30 -1.81 -8.72 -19.05
CA THR A 30 -2.56 -8.50 -17.79
C THR A 30 -1.96 -7.33 -17.01
N PRO A 31 -2.72 -6.27 -16.72
CA PRO A 31 -2.21 -5.13 -15.97
C PRO A 31 -2.06 -5.46 -14.48
N ILE A 32 -1.09 -4.84 -13.83
CA ILE A 32 -0.91 -4.88 -12.39
C ILE A 32 -1.90 -3.91 -11.73
N GLN A 33 -2.57 -4.35 -10.69
CA GLN A 33 -3.60 -3.55 -10.01
C GLN A 33 -3.03 -2.69 -8.88
N ILE A 34 -1.98 -3.17 -8.19
CA ILE A 34 -1.33 -2.47 -7.09
C ILE A 34 0.19 -2.61 -7.22
N CYS A 35 0.89 -1.47 -7.14
CA CYS A 35 2.34 -1.44 -7.00
C CYS A 35 2.70 -1.10 -5.56
N LEU A 36 3.45 -1.97 -4.90
CA LEU A 36 3.90 -1.80 -3.53
C LEU A 36 5.37 -1.40 -3.48
N ASN A 37 5.70 -0.49 -2.54
CA ASN A 37 7.08 -0.11 -2.33
C ASN A 37 7.86 -1.24 -1.62
N PRO A 38 8.91 -1.81 -2.24
CA PRO A 38 9.67 -2.89 -1.65
C PRO A 38 10.49 -2.49 -0.41
N LEU A 39 10.77 -1.20 -0.22
CA LEU A 39 11.50 -0.70 0.94
C LEU A 39 10.76 -0.92 2.27
N GLY A 40 9.45 -1.17 2.22
CA GLY A 40 8.65 -1.49 3.39
C GLY A 40 8.85 -2.92 3.93
N VAL A 41 9.61 -3.77 3.25
CA VAL A 41 9.78 -5.20 3.61
C VAL A 41 11.06 -5.48 4.40
N PRO A 42 12.29 -5.08 3.96
CA PRO A 42 13.53 -5.57 4.56
C PRO A 42 13.70 -5.18 6.03
N SER A 43 13.46 -3.91 6.37
CA SER A 43 13.64 -3.39 7.73
C SER A 43 12.59 -3.90 8.71
N ARG A 44 11.44 -4.35 8.24
CA ARG A 44 10.32 -4.82 9.06
C ARG A 44 10.24 -6.32 9.23
N MET A 45 11.07 -7.06 8.50
CA MET A 45 11.23 -8.51 8.60
C MET A 45 9.93 -9.32 8.48
N ASN A 46 8.92 -8.79 7.80
CA ASN A 46 7.64 -9.45 7.55
C ASN A 46 7.64 -10.20 6.21
N VAL A 47 8.52 -11.16 6.08
CA VAL A 47 8.73 -11.94 4.84
C VAL A 47 7.49 -12.74 4.43
N GLY A 48 6.61 -13.05 5.37
CA GLY A 48 5.35 -13.75 5.11
C GLY A 48 4.50 -13.13 4.00
N GLN A 49 4.54 -11.81 3.83
CA GLN A 49 3.83 -11.13 2.73
C GLN A 49 4.36 -11.51 1.34
N VAL A 50 5.67 -11.76 1.22
CA VAL A 50 6.29 -12.20 -0.05
C VAL A 50 5.90 -13.65 -0.35
N LEU A 51 5.93 -14.51 0.66
CA LEU A 51 5.48 -15.90 0.54
C LEU A 51 4.00 -15.99 0.19
N GLU A 52 3.16 -15.15 0.80
CA GLU A 52 1.73 -15.05 0.44
C GLU A 52 1.54 -14.66 -1.04
N THR A 53 2.33 -13.70 -1.53
CA THR A 53 2.27 -13.26 -2.92
C THR A 53 2.61 -14.39 -3.89
N HIS A 54 3.66 -15.15 -3.59
CA HIS A 54 4.05 -16.30 -4.42
C HIS A 54 3.00 -17.40 -4.41
N LEU A 55 2.53 -17.79 -3.23
CA LEU A 55 1.49 -18.80 -3.09
C LEU A 55 0.18 -18.35 -3.76
N GLY A 56 -0.20 -17.09 -3.59
CA GLY A 56 -1.39 -16.51 -4.22
C GLY A 56 -1.34 -16.57 -5.75
N TRP A 57 -0.16 -16.34 -6.33
CA TRP A 57 0.01 -16.46 -7.78
C TRP A 57 -0.20 -17.89 -8.27
N ALA A 58 0.43 -18.87 -7.60
CA ALA A 58 0.25 -20.29 -7.90
C ALA A 58 -1.21 -20.72 -7.74
N CYS A 59 -1.86 -20.36 -6.62
CA CYS A 59 -3.25 -20.71 -6.35
C CYS A 59 -4.22 -20.13 -7.38
N ASN A 60 -4.00 -18.90 -7.80
CA ASN A 60 -4.83 -18.29 -8.84
C ASN A 60 -4.71 -19.02 -10.17
N LYS A 61 -3.50 -19.42 -10.56
CA LYS A 61 -3.24 -20.16 -11.80
C LYS A 61 -3.82 -21.57 -11.77
N LEU A 62 -3.75 -22.25 -10.62
CA LEU A 62 -4.25 -23.61 -10.44
C LEU A 62 -5.75 -23.67 -10.08
N GLY A 63 -6.36 -22.53 -9.76
CA GLY A 63 -7.81 -22.42 -9.52
C GLY A 63 -8.29 -22.91 -8.15
N PHE A 64 -7.44 -22.94 -7.11
CA PHE A 64 -7.84 -23.34 -5.77
C PHE A 64 -7.49 -22.26 -4.71
N LYS A 65 -8.04 -22.44 -3.52
CA LYS A 65 -7.78 -21.56 -2.36
C LYS A 65 -7.05 -22.34 -1.28
N VAL A 66 -6.13 -21.69 -0.59
CA VAL A 66 -5.34 -22.26 0.50
C VAL A 66 -5.65 -21.51 1.80
N ALA A 67 -5.89 -22.27 2.87
CA ALA A 67 -5.95 -21.76 4.23
C ALA A 67 -4.65 -22.14 4.95
N THR A 68 -3.95 -21.13 5.47
CA THR A 68 -2.69 -21.30 6.21
C THR A 68 -2.85 -20.76 7.62
N PRO A 69 -3.19 -21.61 8.62
CA PRO A 69 -3.23 -21.18 10.01
C PRO A 69 -1.89 -20.63 10.48
N ILE A 70 -1.90 -19.72 11.46
CA ILE A 70 -0.71 -19.00 11.93
C ILE A 70 0.39 -19.95 12.42
N PHE A 71 0.02 -21.01 13.13
CA PHE A 71 0.95 -21.97 13.74
C PHE A 71 1.12 -23.27 12.95
N ASP A 72 0.36 -23.44 11.87
CA ASP A 72 0.44 -24.60 10.97
C ASP A 72 0.44 -24.09 9.53
N GLY A 73 1.48 -23.34 9.22
CA GLY A 73 1.68 -22.72 7.91
C GLY A 73 2.22 -23.69 6.86
N ILE A 74 2.33 -23.20 5.65
CA ILE A 74 2.94 -23.92 4.53
C ILE A 74 4.46 -23.72 4.53
N SER A 75 5.21 -24.78 4.19
CA SER A 75 6.67 -24.69 4.01
C SER A 75 7.04 -24.00 2.68
N GLU A 76 8.22 -23.41 2.63
CA GLU A 76 8.73 -22.75 1.43
C GLU A 76 8.87 -23.74 0.25
N ASP A 77 9.30 -24.98 0.51
CA ASP A 77 9.42 -25.99 -0.53
C ASP A 77 8.09 -26.34 -1.18
N ARG A 78 7.01 -26.43 -0.39
CA ARG A 78 5.65 -26.64 -0.93
C ARG A 78 5.20 -25.47 -1.81
N ILE A 79 5.56 -24.25 -1.45
CA ILE A 79 5.23 -23.07 -2.29
C ILE A 79 5.96 -23.17 -3.62
N ARG A 80 7.23 -23.58 -3.62
CA ARG A 80 8.01 -23.80 -4.86
C ARG A 80 7.41 -24.91 -5.72
N ASP A 81 6.97 -25.99 -5.11
CA ASP A 81 6.30 -27.08 -5.83
C ASP A 81 5.02 -26.61 -6.52
N TYR A 82 4.18 -25.83 -5.84
CA TYR A 82 2.98 -25.24 -6.44
C TYR A 82 3.31 -24.25 -7.58
N LEU A 83 4.39 -23.47 -7.46
CA LEU A 83 4.83 -22.61 -8.55
C LEU A 83 5.26 -23.42 -9.77
N LYS A 84 5.98 -24.53 -9.57
CA LYS A 84 6.36 -25.45 -10.67
C LYS A 84 5.14 -26.09 -11.31
N GLU A 85 4.19 -26.60 -10.52
CA GLU A 85 2.95 -27.19 -10.99
C GLU A 85 2.12 -26.20 -11.83
N ALA A 86 2.12 -24.93 -11.43
CA ALA A 86 1.47 -23.84 -12.15
C ALA A 86 2.24 -23.37 -13.41
N ASN A 87 3.40 -23.95 -13.73
CA ASN A 87 4.31 -23.48 -14.77
C ASN A 87 4.72 -22.00 -14.60
N LEU A 88 4.97 -21.60 -13.36
CA LEU A 88 5.42 -20.26 -12.99
C LEU A 88 6.91 -20.31 -12.59
N PRO A 89 7.62 -19.16 -12.67
CA PRO A 89 9.01 -19.09 -12.22
C PRO A 89 9.14 -19.42 -10.72
N GLU A 90 10.04 -20.32 -10.36
CA GLU A 90 10.28 -20.73 -8.97
C GLU A 90 10.66 -19.57 -8.05
N THR A 91 11.28 -18.54 -8.61
CA THR A 91 11.67 -17.32 -7.89
C THR A 91 10.49 -16.37 -7.64
N GLY A 92 9.32 -16.62 -8.22
CA GLY A 92 8.17 -15.71 -8.17
C GLY A 92 8.40 -14.36 -8.87
N LYS A 93 9.50 -14.24 -9.64
CA LYS A 93 9.85 -13.01 -10.36
C LYS A 93 9.62 -13.18 -11.85
N THR A 94 9.01 -12.19 -12.45
CA THR A 94 8.77 -12.15 -13.90
C THR A 94 9.19 -10.82 -14.51
N VAL A 95 9.24 -10.79 -15.83
CA VAL A 95 9.44 -9.53 -16.57
C VAL A 95 8.13 -8.78 -16.59
N LEU A 96 8.17 -7.51 -16.27
CA LEU A 96 7.06 -6.58 -16.45
C LEU A 96 7.44 -5.52 -17.49
N TYR A 97 6.44 -4.96 -18.11
CA TYR A 97 6.56 -3.86 -19.06
C TYR A 97 5.94 -2.60 -18.45
N ASP A 98 6.55 -1.46 -18.72
CA ASP A 98 6.00 -0.17 -18.31
C ASP A 98 4.80 0.19 -19.18
N GLY A 99 3.67 0.51 -18.57
CA GLY A 99 2.45 0.89 -19.28
C GLY A 99 2.57 2.19 -20.09
N CYS A 100 3.44 3.12 -19.66
CA CYS A 100 3.64 4.40 -20.37
C CYS A 100 4.58 4.30 -21.55
N THR A 101 5.68 3.56 -21.43
CA THR A 101 6.73 3.45 -22.47
C THR A 101 6.63 2.19 -23.31
N GLY A 102 6.01 1.15 -22.78
CA GLY A 102 5.97 -0.19 -23.39
C GLY A 102 7.29 -0.96 -23.28
N GLU A 103 8.30 -0.41 -22.63
CA GLU A 103 9.61 -1.03 -22.44
C GLU A 103 9.62 -1.99 -21.25
N ALA A 104 10.42 -3.05 -21.34
CA ALA A 104 10.60 -3.98 -20.24
C ALA A 104 11.41 -3.34 -19.10
N PHE A 105 11.02 -3.60 -17.85
CA PHE A 105 11.81 -3.19 -16.70
C PHE A 105 13.17 -3.91 -16.70
N TYR A 106 14.21 -3.19 -16.28
CA TYR A 106 15.58 -3.71 -16.24
C TYR A 106 15.73 -4.96 -15.37
N GLN A 107 14.99 -5.06 -14.29
CA GLN A 107 15.03 -6.21 -13.38
C GLN A 107 13.71 -6.96 -13.38
N LYS A 108 13.79 -8.28 -13.15
CA LYS A 108 12.60 -9.09 -12.88
C LYS A 108 11.97 -8.68 -11.56
N ILE A 109 10.65 -8.56 -11.54
CA ILE A 109 9.86 -8.05 -10.43
C ILE A 109 9.02 -9.19 -9.84
N VAL A 110 8.88 -9.19 -8.51
CA VAL A 110 7.98 -10.10 -7.81
C VAL A 110 6.54 -9.72 -8.13
N VAL A 111 5.79 -10.66 -8.66
CA VAL A 111 4.37 -10.51 -9.01
C VAL A 111 3.57 -11.64 -8.38
N GLY A 112 2.35 -11.37 -8.00
CA GLY A 112 1.45 -12.38 -7.48
C GLY A 112 0.18 -11.75 -6.92
N TYR A 113 -0.59 -12.54 -6.20
CA TYR A 113 -1.83 -12.13 -5.57
C TYR A 113 -1.67 -12.06 -4.07
N MET A 114 -2.08 -10.95 -3.48
CA MET A 114 -2.05 -10.69 -2.05
C MET A 114 -3.43 -10.26 -1.58
N TYR A 115 -3.82 -10.69 -0.38
CA TYR A 115 -5.06 -10.24 0.24
C TYR A 115 -4.87 -8.84 0.84
N MET A 116 -5.57 -7.85 0.29
CA MET A 116 -5.48 -6.46 0.71
C MET A 116 -6.77 -5.99 1.34
N LEU A 117 -6.65 -5.24 2.42
CA LEU A 117 -7.75 -4.66 3.18
C LEU A 117 -7.73 -3.13 3.03
N LYS A 118 -8.87 -2.55 2.69
CA LYS A 118 -9.08 -1.11 2.82
C LYS A 118 -9.54 -0.82 4.24
N LEU A 119 -8.77 -0.01 4.96
CA LEU A 119 -9.07 0.33 6.35
C LEU A 119 -10.01 1.55 6.42
N ASN A 120 -10.76 1.64 7.52
CA ASN A 120 -11.71 2.74 7.75
C ASN A 120 -11.02 4.07 8.16
N HIS A 121 -9.83 4.30 7.63
CA HIS A 121 -9.08 5.54 7.75
C HIS A 121 -9.06 6.24 6.38
N LEU A 122 -10.22 6.73 5.97
CA LEU A 122 -10.40 7.35 4.66
C LEU A 122 -9.95 8.81 4.71
N VAL A 123 -9.27 9.27 3.67
CA VAL A 123 -8.80 10.65 3.57
C VAL A 123 -9.96 11.65 3.60
N SER A 124 -11.09 11.31 3.00
CA SER A 124 -12.29 12.16 2.97
C SER A 124 -12.82 12.54 4.36
N SER A 125 -12.68 11.61 5.32
CA SER A 125 -13.08 11.86 6.71
C SER A 125 -12.04 12.64 7.53
N LYS A 126 -10.79 12.71 7.06
CA LYS A 126 -9.66 13.33 7.78
C LYS A 126 -9.22 14.67 7.20
N ILE A 127 -9.38 14.86 5.90
CA ILE A 127 -9.03 16.13 5.26
C ILE A 127 -9.87 17.26 5.85
N HIS A 128 -9.19 18.33 6.28
CA HIS A 128 -9.83 19.47 6.88
C HIS A 128 -9.02 20.74 6.61
N ALA A 129 -9.71 21.82 6.26
CA ALA A 129 -9.14 23.14 6.08
C ALA A 129 -10.11 24.18 6.63
N ARG A 130 -9.58 25.31 7.06
CA ARG A 130 -10.37 26.44 7.55
C ARG A 130 -9.73 27.75 7.11
N ALA A 131 -10.54 28.66 6.62
CA ALA A 131 -10.18 30.08 6.47
C ALA A 131 -10.84 30.90 7.59
N VAL A 132 -12.15 30.96 7.63
CA VAL A 132 -12.95 31.61 8.67
C VAL A 132 -14.01 30.62 9.16
N GLY A 133 -14.30 30.63 10.47
CA GLY A 133 -15.29 29.72 11.04
C GLY A 133 -15.69 30.14 12.45
N PRO A 134 -16.40 29.27 13.21
CA PRO A 134 -16.90 29.58 14.53
C PRO A 134 -15.77 29.77 15.55
N TYR A 135 -16.01 30.64 16.49
CA TYR A 135 -15.14 30.99 17.62
C TYR A 135 -15.79 30.60 18.94
N SER A 136 -14.97 30.33 19.97
CA SER A 136 -15.46 30.12 21.32
C SER A 136 -16.08 31.41 21.87
N LEU A 137 -17.19 31.28 22.60
CA LEU A 137 -17.87 32.41 23.20
C LEU A 137 -17.05 33.09 24.32
N ILE A 138 -16.26 32.30 25.05
CA ILE A 138 -15.50 32.79 26.21
C ILE A 138 -14.15 33.35 25.76
N THR A 139 -13.35 32.54 25.05
CA THR A 139 -11.97 32.90 24.71
C THR A 139 -11.85 33.65 23.40
N GLN A 140 -12.91 33.68 22.57
CA GLN A 140 -12.92 34.28 21.24
C GLN A 140 -11.81 33.69 20.31
N GLN A 141 -11.40 32.47 20.59
CA GLN A 141 -10.46 31.71 19.77
C GLN A 141 -11.18 30.73 18.87
N PRO A 142 -10.58 30.34 17.73
CA PRO A 142 -11.13 29.30 16.86
C PRO A 142 -11.38 28.00 17.63
N LEU A 143 -12.51 27.35 17.38
CA LEU A 143 -12.81 26.03 17.93
C LEU A 143 -11.80 24.98 17.43
N GLY A 144 -11.67 23.87 18.14
CA GLY A 144 -10.86 22.72 17.76
C GLY A 144 -11.70 21.64 17.08
N GLY A 145 -11.05 20.83 16.24
CA GLY A 145 -11.64 19.65 15.63
C GLY A 145 -12.41 19.90 14.32
N LYS A 146 -12.37 18.88 13.45
CA LYS A 146 -13.02 18.92 12.12
C LYS A 146 -14.55 19.06 12.21
N ALA A 147 -15.18 18.37 13.17
CA ALA A 147 -16.63 18.37 13.32
C ALA A 147 -17.22 19.77 13.62
N GLN A 148 -16.44 20.61 14.27
CA GLN A 148 -16.82 21.98 14.66
C GLN A 148 -16.27 23.02 13.66
N TYR A 149 -15.76 22.58 12.53
CA TYR A 149 -15.08 23.45 11.57
C TYR A 149 -13.97 24.28 12.24
N GLY A 150 -13.19 23.62 13.12
CA GLY A 150 -12.14 24.23 13.91
C GLY A 150 -10.84 24.47 13.14
N GLY A 151 -9.94 25.26 13.73
CA GLY A 151 -8.62 25.55 13.20
C GLY A 151 -7.54 24.70 13.87
N GLN A 152 -6.37 24.65 13.24
CA GLN A 152 -5.16 24.05 13.83
C GLN A 152 -4.56 25.01 14.86
N ARG A 153 -4.07 24.44 15.95
CA ARG A 153 -3.32 25.24 16.94
C ARG A 153 -1.92 25.54 16.38
N PHE A 154 -1.59 26.79 16.30
CA PHE A 154 -0.24 27.27 16.01
C PHE A 154 0.42 27.68 17.33
N GLY A 155 1.12 26.74 17.95
CA GLY A 155 1.71 26.94 19.29
C GLY A 155 3.06 27.66 19.24
N GLU A 156 3.67 27.84 20.41
CA GLU A 156 4.95 28.53 20.56
C GLU A 156 6.09 27.85 19.79
N MET A 157 6.13 26.49 19.83
CA MET A 157 7.17 25.73 19.11
C MET A 157 7.04 25.84 17.59
N GLU A 158 5.84 25.92 17.07
CA GLU A 158 5.58 26.12 15.64
C GLU A 158 6.01 27.52 15.19
N VAL A 159 5.85 28.52 16.05
CA VAL A 159 6.38 29.87 15.81
C VAL A 159 7.91 29.85 15.72
N TRP A 160 8.58 29.18 16.63
CA TRP A 160 10.04 29.03 16.60
C TRP A 160 10.53 28.35 15.33
N ALA A 161 9.81 27.34 14.85
CA ALA A 161 10.16 26.69 13.59
C ALA A 161 10.10 27.64 12.40
N LEU A 162 9.08 28.48 12.32
CA LEU A 162 8.98 29.50 11.25
C LEU A 162 10.09 30.57 11.36
N GLU A 163 10.38 31.01 12.57
CA GLU A 163 11.48 31.95 12.81
C GLU A 163 12.84 31.38 12.36
N ALA A 164 13.08 30.09 12.64
CA ALA A 164 14.30 29.42 12.20
C ALA A 164 14.45 29.34 10.67
N TYR A 165 13.34 29.27 9.95
CA TYR A 165 13.32 29.33 8.48
C TYR A 165 13.26 30.75 7.93
N GLY A 166 13.13 31.75 8.78
CA GLY A 166 13.01 33.15 8.36
C GLY A 166 11.68 33.50 7.70
N ALA A 167 10.65 32.75 7.99
CA ALA A 167 9.30 32.97 7.46
C ALA A 167 8.51 34.01 8.31
#